data_55063f7255d88532e982450e5ea24db4
#
_entry.id   55063f7255d88532e982450e5ea24db4
#
_cell.length_a   1.000
_cell.length_b   1.000
_cell.length_c   1.000
_cell.angle_alpha   90.00
_cell.angle_beta   90.00
_cell.angle_gamma   90.00
#
_symmetry.space_group_name_H-M   'P 1'
#
loop_
_entity.id
_entity.type
_entity.pdbx_description
1 polymer ?
#
loop_
_entity_poly.entity_id
_entity_poly.type
_entity_poly.pdbx_seq_one_letter_code
_entity_poly.pdbx_strand_id
1 'polypeptide(L)'
;MKHLPNILSASRIALCPPLLLADAMTVPFWVLYVIAGTTDMLDGFLARQWGVESKFGARLDSLADFVFVLAVGYKLFPWLKLPTTLWMMIGLVALVKIVNAISSYLVRQRIEFLHTIANKLTGILLFIGMMTIGQSYFIAVVWIIACFALFAAIQEGHLIHSR
;
A
#
# COMPACT_ATOMS: atom_id res chain seq x y z
N MET A 1 -18.40 -15.73 -12.87
CA MET A 1 -17.08 -15.45 -12.24
C MET A 1 -16.46 -14.10 -12.64
N LYS A 2 -16.93 -13.42 -13.71
CA LYS A 2 -16.36 -12.13 -14.19
C LYS A 2 -16.45 -10.96 -13.19
N HIS A 3 -17.32 -11.02 -12.19
CA HIS A 3 -17.54 -9.94 -11.22
C HIS A 3 -16.85 -10.16 -9.86
N LEU A 4 -16.21 -11.32 -9.65
CA LEU A 4 -15.64 -11.67 -8.35
C LEU A 4 -14.54 -10.68 -7.89
N PRO A 5 -13.58 -10.25 -8.76
CA PRO A 5 -12.60 -9.25 -8.35
C PRO A 5 -13.25 -7.94 -7.90
N ASN A 6 -14.25 -7.47 -8.65
CA ASN A 6 -14.96 -6.23 -8.29
C ASN A 6 -15.73 -6.35 -6.95
N ILE A 7 -16.27 -7.55 -6.66
CA ILE A 7 -16.94 -7.82 -5.37
C ILE A 7 -15.92 -7.79 -4.23
N LEU A 8 -14.73 -8.32 -4.42
CA LEU A 8 -13.66 -8.28 -3.42
C LEU A 8 -13.19 -6.83 -3.14
N SER A 9 -12.96 -6.04 -4.19
CA SER A 9 -12.61 -4.62 -4.02
C SER A 9 -13.76 -3.84 -3.33
N ALA A 10 -15.03 -4.10 -3.70
CA ALA A 10 -16.18 -3.48 -3.04
C ALA A 10 -16.31 -3.92 -1.57
N SER A 11 -16.05 -5.19 -1.25
CA SER A 11 -16.07 -5.70 0.12
C SER A 11 -15.03 -5.02 1.01
N ARG A 12 -13.85 -4.66 0.46
CA ARG A 12 -12.82 -3.90 1.17
C ARG A 12 -13.33 -2.52 1.59
N ILE A 13 -14.04 -1.82 0.70
CA ILE A 13 -14.69 -0.54 1.05
C ILE A 13 -15.73 -0.76 2.16
N ALA A 14 -16.53 -1.83 2.08
CA ALA A 14 -17.52 -2.15 3.09
C ALA A 14 -16.92 -2.56 4.45
N LEU A 15 -15.68 -3.05 4.47
CA LEU A 15 -14.94 -3.36 5.70
C LEU A 15 -14.33 -2.13 6.38
N CYS A 16 -14.19 -0.99 5.68
CA CYS A 16 -13.62 0.22 6.26
C CYS A 16 -14.46 0.82 7.40
N PRO A 17 -15.81 0.95 7.30
CA PRO A 17 -16.63 1.44 8.43
C PRO A 17 -16.48 0.60 9.70
N PRO A 18 -16.64 -0.74 9.71
CA PRO A 18 -16.41 -1.54 10.91
C PRO A 18 -14.97 -1.46 11.43
N LEU A 19 -13.97 -1.33 10.54
CA LEU A 19 -12.59 -1.11 10.95
C LEU A 19 -12.40 0.24 11.65
N LEU A 20 -13.06 1.28 11.19
CA LEU A 20 -13.06 2.60 11.84
C LEU A 20 -13.80 2.60 13.18
N LEU A 21 -14.84 1.78 13.35
CA LEU A 21 -15.58 1.64 14.61
C LEU A 21 -14.85 0.76 15.63
N ALA A 22 -14.07 -0.22 15.17
CA ALA A 22 -13.27 -1.07 16.07
C ALA A 22 -12.20 -0.23 16.79
N ASP A 23 -11.95 -0.52 18.07
CA ASP A 23 -10.87 0.12 18.82
C ASP A 23 -9.52 -0.30 18.24
N ALA A 24 -8.64 0.68 18.01
CA ALA A 24 -7.31 0.43 17.49
C ALA A 24 -6.53 -0.53 18.42
N MET A 25 -5.70 -1.39 17.84
CA MET A 25 -4.86 -2.37 18.56
C MET A 25 -5.63 -3.53 19.20
N THR A 26 -6.93 -3.64 19.00
CA THR A 26 -7.74 -4.78 19.48
C THR A 26 -7.77 -5.93 18.46
N VAL A 27 -8.12 -7.13 18.93
CA VAL A 27 -8.24 -8.31 18.05
C VAL A 27 -9.23 -8.08 16.90
N PRO A 28 -10.46 -7.52 17.12
CA PRO A 28 -11.37 -7.21 16.01
C PRO A 28 -10.75 -6.29 14.96
N PHE A 29 -10.01 -5.25 15.37
CA PHE A 29 -9.32 -4.36 14.43
C PHE A 29 -8.32 -5.12 13.55
N TRP A 30 -7.48 -5.95 14.16
CA TRP A 30 -6.47 -6.70 13.42
C TRP A 30 -7.07 -7.77 12.51
N VAL A 31 -8.17 -8.40 12.92
CA VAL A 31 -8.90 -9.35 12.07
C VAL A 31 -9.45 -8.65 10.83
N LEU A 32 -10.11 -7.48 11.00
CA LEU A 32 -10.62 -6.69 9.87
C LEU A 32 -9.49 -6.19 8.95
N TYR A 33 -8.37 -5.77 9.55
CA TYR A 33 -7.18 -5.34 8.82
C TYR A 33 -6.62 -6.46 7.93
N VAL A 34 -6.43 -7.66 8.49
CA VAL A 34 -5.91 -8.83 7.76
C VAL A 34 -6.88 -9.26 6.66
N ILE A 35 -8.18 -9.34 6.96
CA ILE A 35 -9.19 -9.69 5.96
C ILE A 35 -9.17 -8.69 4.79
N ALA A 36 -9.20 -7.39 5.09
CA ALA A 36 -9.20 -6.36 4.05
C ALA A 36 -7.91 -6.38 3.20
N GLY A 37 -6.74 -6.55 3.81
CA GLY A 37 -5.48 -6.62 3.07
C GLY A 37 -5.30 -7.92 2.28
N THR A 38 -5.83 -9.04 2.78
CA THR A 38 -5.77 -10.31 2.02
C THR A 38 -6.74 -10.31 0.84
N THR A 39 -7.89 -9.66 0.94
CA THR A 39 -8.81 -9.50 -0.21
C THR A 39 -8.17 -8.75 -1.36
N ASP A 40 -7.32 -7.74 -1.08
CA ASP A 40 -6.52 -7.02 -2.08
C ASP A 40 -5.56 -7.92 -2.86
N MET A 41 -4.83 -8.78 -2.12
CA MET A 41 -3.91 -9.70 -2.77
C MET A 41 -4.64 -10.73 -3.64
N LEU A 42 -5.83 -11.15 -3.20
CA LEU A 42 -6.63 -12.16 -3.89
C LEU A 42 -7.31 -11.63 -5.14
N ASP A 43 -7.91 -10.43 -5.11
CA ASP A 43 -8.64 -9.89 -6.27
C ASP A 43 -7.69 -9.60 -7.44
N GLY A 44 -6.53 -9.02 -7.19
CA GLY A 44 -5.50 -8.80 -8.20
C GLY A 44 -4.92 -10.11 -8.76
N PHE A 45 -4.78 -11.16 -7.94
CA PHE A 45 -4.35 -12.48 -8.40
C PHE A 45 -5.42 -13.14 -9.28
N LEU A 46 -6.66 -13.17 -8.83
CA LEU A 46 -7.77 -13.78 -9.52
C LEU A 46 -8.10 -13.07 -10.85
N ALA A 47 -8.06 -11.74 -10.87
CA ALA A 47 -8.29 -10.96 -12.09
C ALA A 47 -7.30 -11.32 -13.19
N ARG A 48 -6.01 -11.44 -12.83
CA ARG A 48 -4.95 -11.87 -13.76
C ARG A 48 -5.11 -13.31 -14.20
N GLN A 49 -5.36 -14.22 -13.26
CA GLN A 49 -5.47 -15.67 -13.56
C GLN A 49 -6.67 -15.97 -14.49
N TRP A 50 -7.76 -15.23 -14.36
CA TRP A 50 -8.96 -15.46 -15.17
C TRP A 50 -9.07 -14.56 -16.39
N GLY A 51 -8.13 -13.64 -16.60
CA GLY A 51 -8.13 -12.71 -17.72
C GLY A 51 -9.37 -11.81 -17.76
N VAL A 52 -9.93 -11.47 -16.58
CA VAL A 52 -11.16 -10.67 -16.43
C VAL A 52 -10.85 -9.22 -16.02
N GLU A 53 -9.66 -8.77 -16.29
CA GLU A 53 -9.27 -7.38 -16.01
C GLU A 53 -10.17 -6.40 -16.76
N SER A 54 -10.67 -5.38 -16.04
CA SER A 54 -11.49 -4.33 -16.62
C SER A 54 -11.02 -2.96 -16.15
N LYS A 55 -11.19 -1.93 -16.99
CA LYS A 55 -10.88 -0.54 -16.60
C LYS A 55 -11.69 -0.07 -15.39
N PHE A 56 -12.92 -0.54 -15.26
CA PHE A 56 -13.78 -0.24 -14.10
C PHE A 56 -13.25 -0.94 -12.84
N GLY A 57 -12.93 -2.24 -12.94
CA GLY A 57 -12.38 -3.01 -11.83
C GLY A 57 -11.08 -2.39 -11.29
N ALA A 58 -10.15 -2.02 -12.17
CA ALA A 58 -8.90 -1.37 -11.79
C ALA A 58 -9.11 -0.02 -11.07
N ARG A 59 -10.12 0.77 -11.47
CA ARG A 59 -10.46 2.02 -10.77
C ARG A 59 -11.09 1.77 -9.40
N LEU A 60 -11.99 0.78 -9.33
CA LEU A 60 -12.64 0.41 -8.08
C LEU A 60 -11.62 -0.12 -7.08
N ASP A 61 -10.68 -0.93 -7.52
CA ASP A 61 -9.57 -1.45 -6.74
C ASP A 61 -8.69 -0.32 -6.18
N SER A 62 -8.21 0.58 -7.05
CA SER A 62 -7.43 1.75 -6.61
C SER A 62 -8.20 2.64 -5.61
N LEU A 63 -9.51 2.79 -5.76
CA LEU A 63 -10.34 3.54 -4.81
C LEU A 63 -10.45 2.79 -3.47
N ALA A 64 -10.65 1.47 -3.52
CA ALA A 64 -10.73 0.63 -2.33
C ALA A 64 -9.45 0.66 -1.52
N ASP A 65 -8.29 0.57 -2.19
CA ASP A 65 -6.97 0.69 -1.58
C ASP A 65 -6.78 2.05 -0.91
N PHE A 66 -7.11 3.12 -1.63
CA PHE A 66 -6.99 4.47 -1.10
C PHE A 66 -7.83 4.67 0.17
N VAL A 67 -9.09 4.23 0.15
CA VAL A 67 -10.00 4.32 1.30
C VAL A 67 -9.48 3.48 2.46
N PHE A 68 -9.00 2.26 2.19
CA PHE A 68 -8.44 1.37 3.20
C PHE A 68 -7.19 1.96 3.85
N VAL A 69 -6.24 2.48 3.05
CA VAL A 69 -5.02 3.12 3.56
C VAL A 69 -5.35 4.34 4.42
N LEU A 70 -6.33 5.16 4.01
CA LEU A 70 -6.77 6.31 4.81
C LEU A 70 -7.41 5.87 6.14
N ALA A 71 -8.28 4.85 6.12
CA ALA A 71 -8.95 4.34 7.31
C ALA A 71 -7.94 3.76 8.32
N VAL A 72 -7.02 2.91 7.85
CA VAL A 72 -5.93 2.33 8.65
C VAL A 72 -5.00 3.42 9.17
N GLY A 73 -4.57 4.33 8.30
CA GLY A 73 -3.71 5.46 8.65
C GLY A 73 -4.32 6.32 9.76
N TYR A 74 -5.60 6.70 9.62
CA TYR A 74 -6.31 7.47 10.63
C TYR A 74 -6.33 6.76 11.99
N LYS A 75 -6.62 5.45 12.00
CA LYS A 75 -6.69 4.65 13.24
C LYS A 75 -5.33 4.40 13.90
N LEU A 76 -4.31 4.16 13.09
CA LEU A 76 -2.98 3.81 13.60
C LEU A 76 -2.06 5.03 13.82
N PHE A 77 -2.37 6.19 13.21
CA PHE A 77 -1.54 7.38 13.33
C PHE A 77 -1.19 7.78 14.78
N PRO A 78 -2.14 7.76 15.75
CA PRO A 78 -1.82 8.09 17.15
C PRO A 78 -0.84 7.11 17.81
N TRP A 79 -0.73 5.89 17.26
CA TRP A 79 0.13 4.82 17.76
C TRP A 79 1.52 4.81 17.09
N LEU A 80 1.68 5.57 15.98
CA LEU A 80 2.93 5.72 15.25
C LEU A 80 3.89 6.66 16.00
N LYS A 81 4.43 6.19 17.12
CA LYS A 81 5.45 6.93 17.90
C LYS A 81 6.82 6.81 17.21
N LEU A 82 6.94 7.39 16.01
CA LEU A 82 8.17 7.33 15.24
C LEU A 82 9.09 8.50 15.61
N PRO A 83 10.41 8.27 15.70
CA PRO A 83 11.38 9.35 15.87
C PRO A 83 11.42 10.28 14.64
N THR A 84 11.80 11.54 14.84
CA THR A 84 11.85 12.55 13.76
C THR A 84 12.70 12.09 12.58
N THR A 85 13.77 11.36 12.83
CA THR A 85 14.64 10.81 11.79
C THR A 85 13.91 9.84 10.84
N LEU A 86 12.98 9.02 11.35
CA LEU A 86 12.15 8.17 10.50
C LEU A 86 11.14 8.97 9.68
N TRP A 87 10.55 10.03 10.24
CA TRP A 87 9.70 10.92 9.48
C TRP A 87 10.45 11.61 8.34
N MET A 88 11.70 12.03 8.58
CA MET A 88 12.56 12.57 7.54
C MET A 88 12.85 11.54 6.44
N MET A 89 13.12 10.28 6.82
CA MET A 89 13.36 9.19 5.86
C MET A 89 12.10 8.89 5.02
N ILE A 90 10.93 8.83 5.64
CA ILE A 90 9.63 8.66 4.94
C ILE A 90 9.40 9.83 3.97
N GLY A 91 9.66 11.05 4.41
CA GLY A 91 9.59 12.25 3.57
C GLY A 91 10.53 12.18 2.37
N LEU A 92 11.76 11.70 2.57
CA LEU A 92 12.74 11.50 1.48
C LEU A 92 12.21 10.46 0.46
N VAL A 93 11.70 9.33 0.92
CA VAL A 93 11.10 8.31 0.03
C VAL A 93 9.93 8.89 -0.76
N ALA A 94 9.05 9.65 -0.10
CA ALA A 94 7.92 10.30 -0.76
C ALA A 94 8.39 11.31 -1.82
N LEU A 95 9.42 12.12 -1.51
CA LEU A 95 10.02 13.07 -2.44
C LEU A 95 10.57 12.36 -3.69
N VAL A 96 11.36 11.29 -3.51
CA VAL A 96 11.91 10.51 -4.63
C VAL A 96 10.78 9.94 -5.50
N LYS A 97 9.71 9.41 -4.89
CA LYS A 97 8.55 8.90 -5.64
C LYS A 97 7.81 9.99 -6.41
N ILE A 98 7.66 11.18 -5.85
CA ILE A 98 7.07 12.34 -6.56
C ILE A 98 7.94 12.72 -7.75
N VAL A 99 9.26 12.82 -7.58
CA VAL A 99 10.20 13.10 -8.67
C VAL A 99 10.11 12.03 -9.76
N ASN A 100 10.04 10.75 -9.41
CA ASN A 100 9.86 9.66 -10.35
C ASN A 100 8.54 9.77 -11.13
N ALA A 101 7.43 10.11 -10.46
CA ALA A 101 6.13 10.30 -11.10
C ALA A 101 6.14 11.47 -12.10
N ILE A 102 6.76 12.60 -11.72
CA ILE A 102 6.94 13.76 -12.60
C ILE A 102 7.84 13.39 -13.79
N SER A 103 8.97 12.73 -13.55
CA SER A 103 9.89 12.29 -14.61
C SER A 103 9.21 11.32 -15.58
N SER A 104 8.43 10.36 -15.07
CA SER A 104 7.66 9.43 -15.89
C SER A 104 6.66 10.18 -16.79
N TYR A 105 5.97 11.18 -16.25
CA TYR A 105 5.05 12.01 -17.03
C TYR A 105 5.75 12.82 -18.12
N LEU A 106 6.90 13.43 -17.82
CA LEU A 106 7.66 14.24 -18.77
C LEU A 106 8.28 13.40 -19.89
N VAL A 107 8.79 12.21 -19.57
CA VAL A 107 9.46 11.33 -20.55
C VAL A 107 8.46 10.54 -21.39
N ARG A 108 7.39 10.04 -20.78
CA ARG A 108 6.46 9.09 -21.43
C ARG A 108 5.09 9.67 -21.75
N GLN A 109 4.83 10.92 -21.38
CA GLN A 109 3.50 11.57 -21.51
C GLN A 109 2.37 10.77 -20.83
N ARG A 110 2.72 9.87 -19.91
CA ARG A 110 1.81 9.05 -19.11
C ARG A 110 2.40 8.86 -17.70
N ILE A 111 1.57 8.96 -16.68
CA ILE A 111 1.95 8.55 -15.33
C ILE A 111 1.88 7.02 -15.30
N GLU A 112 3.00 6.37 -15.54
CA GLU A 112 3.14 4.93 -15.36
C GLU A 112 3.88 4.69 -14.05
N PHE A 113 3.14 4.25 -13.03
CA PHE A 113 3.79 3.67 -11.86
C PHE A 113 4.37 2.32 -12.29
N LEU A 114 5.69 2.28 -12.45
CA LEU A 114 6.36 1.02 -12.77
C LEU A 114 6.13 0.04 -11.59
N HIS A 115 5.31 -0.98 -11.86
CA HIS A 115 5.06 -2.08 -10.91
C HIS A 115 6.31 -2.95 -10.80
N THR A 116 7.36 -2.41 -10.19
CA THR A 116 8.57 -3.19 -9.90
C THR A 116 8.28 -4.21 -8.81
N ILE A 117 8.96 -5.35 -8.87
CA ILE A 117 8.87 -6.37 -7.80
C ILE A 117 9.21 -5.75 -6.46
N ALA A 118 10.20 -4.83 -6.42
CA ALA A 118 10.58 -4.11 -5.21
C ALA A 118 9.43 -3.25 -4.63
N ASN A 119 8.65 -2.55 -5.47
CA ASN A 119 7.49 -1.79 -5.01
C ASN A 119 6.40 -2.69 -4.41
N LYS A 120 6.14 -3.86 -5.03
CA LYS A 120 5.19 -4.85 -4.48
C LYS A 120 5.65 -5.41 -3.14
N LEU A 121 6.93 -5.77 -3.03
CA LEU A 121 7.52 -6.24 -1.78
C LEU A 121 7.46 -5.17 -0.69
N THR A 122 7.70 -3.90 -1.02
CA THR A 122 7.56 -2.78 -0.07
C THR A 122 6.14 -2.72 0.48
N GLY A 123 5.11 -2.86 -0.36
CA GLY A 123 3.70 -2.88 0.09
C GLY A 123 3.41 -4.04 1.05
N ILE A 124 3.87 -5.25 0.72
CA ILE A 124 3.71 -6.43 1.58
C ILE A 124 4.44 -6.25 2.92
N LEU A 125 5.69 -5.77 2.87
CA LEU A 125 6.49 -5.50 4.07
C LEU A 125 5.83 -4.43 4.95
N LEU A 126 5.26 -3.39 4.36
CA LEU A 126 4.54 -2.34 5.08
C LEU A 126 3.26 -2.92 5.72
N PHE A 127 2.51 -3.74 5.00
CA PHE A 127 1.32 -4.40 5.51
C PHE A 127 1.63 -5.27 6.73
N ILE A 128 2.66 -6.14 6.63
CA ILE A 128 3.08 -7.02 7.75
C ILE A 128 3.71 -6.18 8.86
N GLY A 129 4.53 -5.19 8.52
CA GLY A 129 5.23 -4.34 9.48
C GLY A 129 4.29 -3.55 10.37
N MET A 130 3.14 -3.08 9.84
CA MET A 130 2.13 -2.39 10.65
C MET A 130 1.56 -3.27 11.77
N MET A 131 1.53 -4.58 11.61
CA MET A 131 1.07 -5.50 12.67
C MET A 131 2.04 -5.56 13.87
N THR A 132 3.25 -5.03 13.73
CA THR A 132 4.24 -4.98 14.81
C THR A 132 4.14 -3.71 15.67
N ILE A 133 3.18 -2.81 15.39
CA ILE A 133 2.92 -1.62 16.20
C ILE A 133 2.71 -2.02 17.67
N GLY A 134 3.36 -1.29 18.58
CA GLY A 134 3.31 -1.57 20.00
C GLY A 134 4.37 -2.55 20.50
N GLN A 135 5.08 -3.23 19.61
CA GLN A 135 6.21 -4.08 19.98
C GLN A 135 7.51 -3.25 20.10
N SER A 136 8.44 -3.72 20.95
CA SER A 136 9.72 -3.03 21.20
C SER A 136 10.60 -2.90 19.94
N TYR A 137 10.46 -3.82 19.00
CA TYR A 137 11.21 -3.85 17.74
C TYR A 137 10.52 -3.12 16.58
N PHE A 138 9.33 -2.52 16.77
CA PHE A 138 8.57 -1.84 15.73
C PHE A 138 9.40 -0.78 14.97
N ILE A 139 10.15 0.04 15.72
CA ILE A 139 11.00 1.09 15.12
C ILE A 139 12.06 0.49 14.19
N ALA A 140 12.67 -0.64 14.59
CA ALA A 140 13.65 -1.34 13.73
C ALA A 140 13.01 -1.88 12.46
N VAL A 141 11.81 -2.46 12.56
CA VAL A 141 11.03 -2.93 11.40
C VAL A 141 10.74 -1.77 10.44
N VAL A 142 10.29 -0.62 10.95
CA VAL A 142 9.99 0.56 10.11
C VAL A 142 11.27 1.08 9.42
N TRP A 143 12.44 1.06 10.09
CA TRP A 143 13.71 1.42 9.47
C TRP A 143 14.05 0.50 8.30
N ILE A 144 13.92 -0.82 8.47
CA ILE A 144 14.19 -1.81 7.41
C ILE A 144 13.26 -1.55 6.21
N ILE A 145 11.96 -1.33 6.47
CA ILE A 145 10.97 -1.05 5.43
C ILE A 145 11.29 0.27 4.71
N ALA A 146 11.65 1.32 5.44
CA ALA A 146 11.98 2.62 4.87
C ALA A 146 13.23 2.56 3.99
N CYS A 147 14.29 1.85 4.42
CA CYS A 147 15.48 1.60 3.61
C CYS A 147 15.15 0.82 2.33
N PHE A 148 14.34 -0.23 2.45
CA PHE A 148 13.91 -1.01 1.28
C PHE A 148 13.02 -0.19 0.34
N ALA A 149 12.12 0.65 0.87
CA ALA A 149 11.30 1.56 0.09
C ALA A 149 12.14 2.61 -0.66
N LEU A 150 13.20 3.13 -0.05
CA LEU A 150 14.13 4.05 -0.70
C LEU A 150 14.87 3.35 -1.85
N PHE A 151 15.38 2.15 -1.61
CA PHE A 151 16.01 1.33 -2.65
C PHE A 151 15.04 1.10 -3.83
N ALA A 152 13.80 0.70 -3.54
CA ALA A 152 12.78 0.49 -4.56
C ALA A 152 12.47 1.76 -5.36
N ALA A 153 12.41 2.93 -4.70
CA ALA A 153 12.19 4.21 -5.36
C ALA A 153 13.37 4.62 -6.26
N ILE A 154 14.61 4.39 -5.84
CA ILE A 154 15.80 4.65 -6.66
C ILE A 154 15.83 3.73 -7.88
N GLN A 155 15.56 2.44 -7.69
CA GLN A 155 15.48 1.46 -8.78
C GLN A 155 14.40 1.86 -9.81
N GLU A 156 13.25 2.32 -9.36
CA GLU A 156 12.17 2.81 -10.22
C GLU A 156 12.64 4.00 -11.06
N GLY A 157 13.30 4.99 -10.44
CA GLY A 157 13.86 6.15 -11.13
C GLY A 157 14.88 5.78 -12.22
N HIS A 158 15.77 4.83 -11.92
CA HIS A 158 16.72 4.32 -12.91
C HIS A 158 16.02 3.65 -14.11
N LEU A 159 14.97 2.87 -13.87
CA LEU A 159 14.20 2.20 -14.93
C LEU A 159 13.39 3.16 -15.81
N ILE A 160 12.99 4.31 -15.29
CA ILE A 160 12.31 5.37 -16.07
C ILE A 160 13.27 5.95 -17.12
N HIS A 161 14.54 6.13 -16.78
CA HIS A 161 15.54 6.76 -17.65
C HIS A 161 16.27 5.76 -18.56
N SER A 162 16.26 4.46 -18.24
CA SER A 162 16.97 3.43 -19.01
C SER A 162 16.14 2.77 -20.12
N ARG A 163 14.87 3.09 -20.23
CA ARG A 163 13.94 2.62 -21.27
C ARG A 163 13.39 3.79 -22.09
#